data_e3baf2329ff983eb8f0694794337612e
#
_entry.id   e3baf2329ff983eb8f0694794337612e
#
_cell.length_a   1.000
_cell.length_b   1.000
_cell.length_c   1.000
_cell.angle_alpha   90.00
_cell.angle_beta   90.00
_cell.angle_gamma   90.00
#
_symmetry.space_group_name_H-M   'P 1'
#
loop_
_entity.id
_entity.type
_entity.pdbx_description
1 polymer ?
#
loop_
_entity_poly.entity_id
_entity_poly.type
_entity_poly.pdbx_seq_one_letter_code
_entity_poly.pdbx_strand_id
1 'polypeptide(L)'
;MIWGGATDRAERGKRYPFIKFAISGFLAPFHKMQKLVIPRKTVYRLSLYYRALQRLRQNSIVTVSSAALAKAAGVKPTQLRKDLTYFGQFGTRGLGYNVTALSSKLTHVLGTTHLQPVILVGAGNLGSALLRYPGFAKEGFEVVAAFDMDATRKRSKDLGVKVLGMSKIGEFVRTRKIKMAILTVPSTVAQEVTNALVEAGVLAILNFAPIILQVPDHVVVNNVDLAIELENLSYFIQ
;
A
#
# COMPACT_ATOMS: atom_id res chain seq x y z
N MET A 1 -14.50 37.64 -41.75
CA MET A 1 -13.49 36.86 -42.53
C MET A 1 -12.33 36.60 -41.62
N ILE A 2 -12.15 35.44 -41.41
CA ILE A 2 -11.26 34.32 -41.46
C ILE A 2 -10.86 33.85 -40.05
N TRP A 3 -11.24 32.69 -39.83
CA TRP A 3 -10.91 31.61 -38.91
C TRP A 3 -9.41 31.35 -38.74
N GLY A 4 -8.98 30.94 -37.54
CA GLY A 4 -7.71 30.30 -37.29
C GLY A 4 -7.74 29.67 -35.91
N GLY A 5 -8.24 28.43 -35.85
CA GLY A 5 -8.23 27.61 -34.62
C GLY A 5 -6.86 27.01 -34.36
N ALA A 6 -6.55 26.81 -33.10
CA ALA A 6 -5.55 25.85 -32.63
C ALA A 6 -6.03 25.28 -31.30
N THR A 7 -6.52 24.07 -31.37
CA THR A 7 -6.82 23.22 -30.22
C THR A 7 -5.50 22.70 -29.63
N ASP A 8 -5.13 23.19 -28.46
CA ASP A 8 -4.05 22.57 -27.70
C ASP A 8 -4.66 21.67 -26.61
N ARG A 9 -4.65 20.37 -26.89
CA ARG A 9 -4.98 19.30 -25.94
C ARG A 9 -3.76 19.07 -25.06
N ALA A 10 -3.66 19.79 -23.97
CA ALA A 10 -2.71 19.45 -22.94
C ALA A 10 -3.28 18.33 -22.04
N GLU A 11 -3.01 17.08 -22.42
CA GLU A 11 -3.09 15.94 -21.50
C GLU A 11 -2.06 16.13 -20.38
N ARG A 12 -2.49 16.67 -19.25
CA ARG A 12 -1.69 16.71 -18.03
C ARG A 12 -1.69 15.33 -17.39
N GLY A 13 -0.67 14.53 -17.71
CA GLY A 13 -0.36 13.29 -17.03
C GLY A 13 -0.16 13.53 -15.53
N LYS A 14 -0.99 12.87 -14.71
CA LYS A 14 -0.88 12.86 -13.25
C LYS A 14 0.48 12.34 -12.83
N ARG A 15 1.34 13.21 -12.30
CA ARG A 15 2.64 12.86 -11.72
C ARG A 15 2.41 12.28 -10.32
N TYR A 16 2.74 11.01 -10.13
CA TYR A 16 2.67 10.33 -8.84
C TYR A 16 3.90 10.64 -7.96
N PRO A 17 3.76 10.71 -6.62
CA PRO A 17 4.87 11.01 -5.73
C PRO A 17 5.93 9.91 -5.73
N PHE A 18 7.17 10.34 -5.71
CA PHE A 18 8.38 9.52 -5.84
C PHE A 18 8.78 8.89 -4.50
N ILE A 19 8.93 7.58 -4.48
CA ILE A 19 9.61 6.89 -3.37
C ILE A 19 11.12 7.02 -3.60
N LYS A 20 11.81 7.78 -2.73
CA LYS A 20 13.27 7.84 -2.72
C LYS A 20 13.83 6.63 -1.99
N PHE A 21 14.44 5.70 -2.71
CA PHE A 21 15.30 4.69 -2.11
C PHE A 21 16.75 5.19 -2.15
N ALA A 22 17.35 5.40 -0.98
CA ALA A 22 18.78 5.57 -0.86
C ALA A 22 19.43 4.19 -0.71
N ILE A 23 20.10 3.72 -1.76
CA ILE A 23 21.00 2.56 -1.67
C ILE A 23 22.39 3.12 -1.36
N SER A 24 22.83 2.97 -0.10
CA SER A 24 24.20 3.29 0.29
C SER A 24 25.10 2.08 0.00
N GLY A 25 26.18 2.31 -0.76
CA GLY A 25 27.31 1.42 -0.85
C GLY A 25 27.60 0.86 -2.25
N PHE A 26 28.11 1.70 -3.15
CA PHE A 26 29.20 1.38 -4.09
C PHE A 26 29.50 2.65 -4.91
N LEU A 27 30.68 3.19 -4.79
CA LEU A 27 31.18 4.30 -5.59
C LEU A 27 31.45 3.81 -7.04
N ALA A 28 30.53 4.09 -7.94
CA ALA A 28 30.74 4.03 -9.37
C ALA A 28 30.37 5.40 -9.96
N PRO A 29 31.00 5.86 -11.09
CA PRO A 29 30.95 7.24 -11.54
C PRO A 29 29.53 7.69 -11.90
N PHE A 30 29.20 8.93 -11.54
CA PHE A 30 27.91 9.61 -11.77
C PHE A 30 27.50 9.62 -13.25
N HIS A 31 26.84 8.53 -13.68
CA HIS A 31 25.99 8.59 -14.86
C HIS A 31 24.57 8.90 -14.37
N LYS A 32 23.90 9.89 -14.96
CA LYS A 32 22.54 10.32 -14.65
C LYS A 32 21.63 9.09 -14.42
N MET A 33 21.41 8.72 -13.16
CA MET A 33 20.40 7.73 -12.82
C MET A 33 19.02 8.34 -13.15
N GLN A 34 18.46 7.98 -14.28
CA GLN A 34 17.04 8.19 -14.54
C GLN A 34 16.27 7.51 -13.41
N LYS A 35 15.50 8.31 -12.67
CA LYS A 35 14.70 7.86 -11.54
C LYS A 35 13.65 6.87 -12.09
N LEU A 36 13.88 5.59 -11.88
CA LEU A 36 13.00 4.53 -12.39
C LEU A 36 11.63 4.69 -11.74
N VAL A 37 10.62 5.06 -12.51
CA VAL A 37 9.23 5.17 -12.03
C VAL A 37 8.64 3.76 -12.01
N ILE A 38 8.46 3.21 -10.81
CA ILE A 38 7.88 1.88 -10.65
C ILE A 38 6.34 2.01 -10.68
N PRO A 39 5.65 1.30 -11.60
CA PRO A 39 4.19 1.35 -11.66
C PRO A 39 3.55 0.79 -10.39
N ARG A 40 2.48 1.43 -9.90
CA ARG A 40 1.73 0.96 -8.71
C ARG A 40 1.29 -0.51 -8.83
N LYS A 41 0.83 -0.93 -10.02
CA LYS A 41 0.46 -2.33 -10.30
C LYS A 41 1.63 -3.30 -10.13
N THR A 42 2.89 -2.87 -10.39
CA THR A 42 4.07 -3.67 -10.13
C THR A 42 4.27 -3.84 -8.63
N VAL A 43 4.21 -2.76 -7.84
CA VAL A 43 4.33 -2.84 -6.36
C VAL A 43 3.25 -3.75 -5.77
N TYR A 44 2.00 -3.64 -6.23
CA TYR A 44 0.92 -4.55 -5.81
C TYR A 44 1.27 -6.03 -6.08
N ARG A 45 1.79 -6.35 -7.28
CA ARG A 45 2.18 -7.72 -7.60
C ARG A 45 3.36 -8.22 -6.77
N LEU A 46 4.29 -7.35 -6.34
CA LEU A 46 5.36 -7.77 -5.40
C LEU A 46 4.78 -8.33 -4.10
N SER A 47 3.70 -7.75 -3.59
CA SER A 47 3.01 -8.30 -2.42
C SER A 47 2.39 -9.67 -2.69
N LEU A 48 1.86 -9.91 -3.90
CA LEU A 48 1.39 -11.25 -4.30
C LEU A 48 2.54 -12.26 -4.37
N TYR A 49 3.70 -11.86 -4.94
CA TYR A 49 4.89 -12.72 -5.00
C TYR A 49 5.40 -13.05 -3.60
N TYR A 50 5.46 -12.07 -2.72
CA TYR A 50 5.85 -12.28 -1.34
C TYR A 50 4.95 -13.27 -0.63
N ARG A 51 3.62 -13.15 -0.74
CA ARG A 51 2.66 -14.09 -0.16
C ARG A 51 2.81 -15.51 -0.74
N ALA A 52 3.05 -15.63 -2.04
CA ALA A 52 3.32 -16.93 -2.67
C ALA A 52 4.61 -17.54 -2.11
N LEU A 53 5.69 -16.76 -1.95
CA LEU A 53 6.95 -17.22 -1.36
C LEU A 53 6.78 -17.64 0.10
N GLN A 54 5.98 -16.92 0.90
CA GLN A 54 5.70 -17.30 2.27
C GLN A 54 5.02 -18.67 2.37
N ARG A 55 4.03 -18.95 1.50
CA ARG A 55 3.41 -20.29 1.42
C ARG A 55 4.40 -21.37 1.02
N LEU A 56 5.27 -21.11 0.04
CA LEU A 56 6.31 -22.04 -0.38
C LEU A 56 7.29 -22.33 0.76
N ARG A 57 7.70 -21.30 1.52
CA ARG A 57 8.57 -21.44 2.69
C ARG A 57 7.93 -22.28 3.80
N GLN A 58 6.63 -22.11 4.07
CA GLN A 58 5.88 -22.93 5.02
C GLN A 58 5.87 -24.42 4.63
N ASN A 59 5.92 -24.70 3.32
CA ASN A 59 6.04 -26.05 2.77
C ASN A 59 7.47 -26.51 2.56
N SER A 60 8.45 -25.85 3.20
CA SER A 60 9.88 -26.17 3.14
C SER A 60 10.49 -26.18 1.72
N ILE A 61 9.89 -25.44 0.79
CA ILE A 61 10.44 -25.30 -0.58
C ILE A 61 11.57 -24.28 -0.56
N VAL A 62 12.77 -24.74 -0.94
CA VAL A 62 14.00 -23.92 -0.94
C VAL A 62 14.15 -23.11 -2.23
N THR A 63 13.81 -23.72 -3.36
CA THR A 63 13.98 -23.12 -4.69
C THR A 63 12.69 -23.24 -5.50
N VAL A 64 12.35 -22.18 -6.25
CA VAL A 64 11.15 -22.15 -7.07
C VAL A 64 11.45 -21.59 -8.46
N SER A 65 10.92 -22.21 -9.51
CA SER A 65 11.02 -21.69 -10.88
C SER A 65 10.16 -20.43 -11.08
N SER A 66 10.50 -19.60 -12.05
CA SER A 66 9.67 -18.44 -12.41
C SER A 66 8.25 -18.84 -12.84
N ALA A 67 8.09 -20.00 -13.46
CA ALA A 67 6.78 -20.51 -13.87
C ALA A 67 5.94 -20.91 -12.65
N ALA A 68 6.51 -21.67 -11.70
CA ALA A 68 5.84 -22.10 -10.50
C ALA A 68 5.46 -20.92 -9.58
N LEU A 69 6.39 -19.97 -9.37
CA LEU A 69 6.09 -18.77 -8.56
C LEU A 69 5.02 -17.90 -9.22
N ALA A 70 5.07 -17.69 -10.53
CA ALA A 70 4.07 -16.93 -11.26
C ALA A 70 2.68 -17.59 -11.17
N LYS A 71 2.59 -18.91 -11.33
CA LYS A 71 1.35 -19.67 -11.13
C LYS A 71 0.81 -19.48 -9.72
N ALA A 72 1.66 -19.61 -8.70
CA ALA A 72 1.27 -19.45 -7.30
C ALA A 72 0.79 -18.02 -6.97
N ALA A 73 1.26 -17.01 -7.70
CA ALA A 73 0.89 -15.60 -7.55
C ALA A 73 -0.24 -15.16 -8.51
N GLY A 74 -0.76 -16.04 -9.37
CA GLY A 74 -1.84 -15.71 -10.33
C GLY A 74 -1.40 -14.78 -11.46
N VAL A 75 -0.13 -14.82 -11.89
CA VAL A 75 0.39 -13.95 -12.95
C VAL A 75 1.11 -14.75 -14.05
N LYS A 76 1.41 -14.11 -15.18
CA LYS A 76 2.23 -14.73 -16.24
C LYS A 76 3.72 -14.74 -15.84
N PRO A 77 4.50 -15.78 -16.16
CA PRO A 77 5.94 -15.85 -15.85
C PRO A 77 6.75 -14.69 -16.46
N THR A 78 6.35 -14.21 -17.63
CA THR A 78 6.95 -13.04 -18.28
C THR A 78 6.74 -11.77 -17.49
N GLN A 79 5.54 -11.59 -16.91
CA GLN A 79 5.22 -10.45 -16.06
C GLN A 79 6.02 -10.46 -14.76
N LEU A 80 6.10 -11.62 -14.09
CA LEU A 80 6.93 -11.79 -12.89
C LEU A 80 8.39 -11.42 -13.14
N ARG A 81 9.00 -11.94 -14.21
CA ARG A 81 10.38 -11.59 -14.56
C ARG A 81 10.55 -10.09 -14.81
N LYS A 82 9.63 -9.48 -15.59
CA LYS A 82 9.65 -8.03 -15.87
C LYS A 82 9.53 -7.21 -14.58
N ASP A 83 8.63 -7.59 -13.67
CA ASP A 83 8.46 -6.86 -12.41
C ASP A 83 9.71 -6.96 -11.52
N LEU A 84 10.32 -8.13 -11.44
CA LEU A 84 11.53 -8.32 -10.63
C LEU A 84 12.73 -7.54 -11.18
N THR A 85 12.86 -7.34 -12.49
CA THR A 85 13.99 -6.56 -13.06
C THR A 85 14.05 -5.12 -12.58
N TYR A 86 12.93 -4.52 -12.13
CA TYR A 86 12.94 -3.18 -11.53
C TYR A 86 13.79 -3.09 -10.25
N PHE A 87 14.03 -4.22 -9.58
CA PHE A 87 14.65 -4.26 -8.25
C PHE A 87 15.99 -5.02 -8.24
N GLY A 88 16.47 -5.42 -9.41
CA GLY A 88 17.74 -6.10 -9.60
C GLY A 88 17.62 -7.49 -10.24
N GLN A 89 18.74 -8.18 -10.29
CA GLN A 89 18.77 -9.57 -10.77
C GLN A 89 18.45 -10.52 -9.61
N PHE A 90 17.43 -11.33 -9.79
CA PHE A 90 17.02 -12.37 -8.84
C PHE A 90 17.07 -13.73 -9.54
N GLY A 91 17.70 -14.67 -8.88
CA GLY A 91 17.79 -16.05 -9.38
C GLY A 91 18.89 -16.28 -10.40
N THR A 92 19.17 -17.55 -10.62
CA THR A 92 20.13 -18.04 -11.59
C THR A 92 19.38 -18.67 -12.75
N ARG A 93 19.85 -18.40 -13.98
CA ARG A 93 19.26 -18.97 -15.20
C ARG A 93 19.25 -20.50 -15.08
N GLY A 94 18.09 -21.14 -15.26
CA GLY A 94 17.90 -22.60 -15.13
C GLY A 94 17.62 -23.09 -13.70
N LEU A 95 18.03 -22.39 -12.64
CA LEU A 95 17.84 -22.80 -11.24
C LEU A 95 16.63 -22.15 -10.56
N GLY A 96 16.11 -21.04 -11.10
CA GLY A 96 14.99 -20.30 -10.49
C GLY A 96 15.41 -19.36 -9.37
N TYR A 97 14.56 -19.20 -8.38
CA TYR A 97 14.73 -18.26 -7.26
C TYR A 97 14.88 -19.01 -5.94
N ASN A 98 15.86 -18.64 -5.13
CA ASN A 98 15.90 -19.05 -3.73
C ASN A 98 14.76 -18.35 -2.98
N VAL A 99 13.87 -19.12 -2.36
CA VAL A 99 12.63 -18.67 -1.71
C VAL A 99 12.93 -17.69 -0.58
N THR A 100 13.90 -18.01 0.29
CA THR A 100 14.26 -17.18 1.43
C THR A 100 14.93 -15.87 0.99
N ALA A 101 15.88 -15.95 0.08
CA ALA A 101 16.62 -14.78 -0.41
C ALA A 101 15.70 -13.80 -1.15
N LEU A 102 14.82 -14.30 -2.03
CA LEU A 102 13.86 -13.46 -2.74
C LEU A 102 12.82 -12.87 -1.77
N SER A 103 12.32 -13.64 -0.81
CA SER A 103 11.40 -13.17 0.23
C SER A 103 11.99 -11.99 1.01
N SER A 104 13.24 -12.11 1.51
CA SER A 104 13.93 -11.05 2.25
C SER A 104 14.15 -9.78 1.40
N LYS A 105 14.43 -9.93 0.13
CA LYS A 105 14.54 -8.80 -0.80
C LYS A 105 13.20 -8.10 -0.99
N LEU A 106 12.12 -8.85 -1.15
CA LEU A 106 10.78 -8.27 -1.32
C LEU A 106 10.30 -7.54 -0.07
N THR A 107 10.54 -8.05 1.14
CA THR A 107 10.21 -7.32 2.37
C THR A 107 10.98 -6.01 2.49
N HIS A 108 12.26 -6.00 2.09
CA HIS A 108 13.05 -4.76 2.06
C HIS A 108 12.46 -3.74 1.06
N VAL A 109 12.13 -4.18 -0.16
CA VAL A 109 11.54 -3.32 -1.20
C VAL A 109 10.17 -2.80 -0.79
N LEU A 110 9.34 -3.63 -0.16
CA LEU A 110 8.01 -3.28 0.33
C LEU A 110 8.04 -2.44 1.62
N GLY A 111 9.22 -2.29 2.25
CA GLY A 111 9.37 -1.55 3.51
C GLY A 111 8.78 -2.28 4.72
N THR A 112 8.56 -3.60 4.64
CA THR A 112 7.94 -4.42 5.70
C THR A 112 8.95 -5.29 6.46
N THR A 113 10.23 -4.94 6.45
CA THR A 113 11.27 -5.58 7.27
C THR A 113 11.06 -5.36 8.77
N HIS A 114 10.43 -4.26 9.14
CA HIS A 114 9.99 -3.94 10.50
C HIS A 114 8.49 -3.64 10.48
N LEU A 115 7.83 -3.86 11.60
CA LEU A 115 6.42 -3.51 11.74
C LEU A 115 6.21 -2.02 11.45
N GLN A 116 5.35 -1.74 10.49
CA GLN A 116 4.99 -0.38 10.11
C GLN A 116 3.82 0.09 10.98
N PRO A 117 3.98 1.14 11.80
CA PRO A 117 2.90 1.65 12.62
C PRO A 117 1.83 2.33 11.77
N VAL A 118 0.59 1.93 11.97
CA VAL A 118 -0.60 2.44 11.29
C VAL A 118 -1.59 2.91 12.34
N ILE A 119 -2.32 3.97 12.08
CA ILE A 119 -3.50 4.36 12.87
C ILE A 119 -4.78 4.06 12.09
N LEU A 120 -5.86 3.80 12.81
CA LEU A 120 -7.18 3.66 12.22
C LEU A 120 -8.08 4.81 12.69
N VAL A 121 -8.81 5.43 11.76
CA VAL A 121 -9.74 6.51 12.05
C VAL A 121 -11.15 6.09 11.67
N GLY A 122 -12.05 6.10 12.67
CA GLY A 122 -13.42 5.60 12.59
C GLY A 122 -13.54 4.18 13.16
N ALA A 123 -13.74 4.02 14.46
CA ALA A 123 -13.90 2.72 15.13
C ALA A 123 -15.37 2.24 15.15
N GLY A 124 -16.10 2.50 14.07
CA GLY A 124 -17.44 1.96 13.80
C GLY A 124 -17.44 0.46 13.51
N ASN A 125 -18.45 -0.05 12.83
CA ASN A 125 -18.54 -1.50 12.54
C ASN A 125 -17.36 -2.02 11.70
N LEU A 126 -17.06 -1.37 10.57
CA LEU A 126 -15.95 -1.75 9.70
C LEU A 126 -14.60 -1.54 10.40
N GLY A 127 -14.38 -0.37 11.01
CA GLY A 127 -13.13 -0.09 11.72
C GLY A 127 -12.87 -1.09 12.84
N SER A 128 -13.89 -1.41 13.63
CA SER A 128 -13.80 -2.43 14.70
C SER A 128 -13.51 -3.83 14.15
N ALA A 129 -14.01 -4.19 12.97
CA ALA A 129 -13.69 -5.45 12.31
C ALA A 129 -12.22 -5.48 11.86
N LEU A 130 -11.74 -4.39 11.26
CA LEU A 130 -10.35 -4.26 10.81
C LEU A 130 -9.36 -4.26 11.98
N LEU A 131 -9.70 -3.64 13.12
CA LEU A 131 -8.87 -3.67 14.32
C LEU A 131 -8.62 -5.07 14.86
N ARG A 132 -9.59 -5.97 14.68
CA ARG A 132 -9.48 -7.39 15.07
C ARG A 132 -8.88 -8.29 13.99
N TYR A 133 -8.57 -7.75 12.82
CA TYR A 133 -8.03 -8.54 11.72
C TYR A 133 -6.56 -8.90 11.96
N PRO A 134 -6.21 -10.17 12.18
CA PRO A 134 -4.84 -10.57 12.53
C PRO A 134 -3.88 -10.54 11.33
N GLY A 135 -4.41 -10.34 10.12
CA GLY A 135 -3.62 -10.35 8.89
C GLY A 135 -2.64 -9.17 8.79
N PHE A 136 -2.95 -8.03 9.39
CA PHE A 136 -2.07 -6.87 9.32
C PHE A 136 -0.70 -7.15 9.93
N ALA A 137 -0.65 -7.70 11.15
CA ALA A 137 0.60 -8.02 11.83
C ALA A 137 1.43 -9.07 11.06
N LYS A 138 0.78 -10.07 10.46
CA LYS A 138 1.43 -11.10 9.63
C LYS A 138 2.11 -10.52 8.39
N GLU A 139 1.58 -9.41 7.87
CA GLU A 139 2.08 -8.73 6.67
C GLU A 139 2.98 -7.53 6.99
N GLY A 140 3.38 -7.35 8.26
CA GLY A 140 4.32 -6.32 8.67
C GLY A 140 3.70 -4.96 9.04
N PHE A 141 2.41 -4.92 9.40
CA PHE A 141 1.71 -3.71 9.82
C PHE A 141 1.17 -3.85 11.24
N GLU A 142 1.30 -2.82 12.05
CA GLU A 142 0.76 -2.77 13.41
C GLU A 142 -0.19 -1.59 13.56
N VAL A 143 -1.46 -1.85 13.88
CA VAL A 143 -2.38 -0.77 14.24
C VAL A 143 -2.11 -0.37 15.69
N VAL A 144 -1.44 0.78 15.88
CA VAL A 144 -0.95 1.23 17.20
C VAL A 144 -1.96 2.05 17.98
N ALA A 145 -2.98 2.61 17.31
CA ALA A 145 -4.09 3.31 17.94
C ALA A 145 -5.27 3.41 16.98
N ALA A 146 -6.46 3.59 17.54
CA ALA A 146 -7.65 3.99 16.79
C ALA A 146 -8.16 5.35 17.26
N PHE A 147 -8.83 6.08 16.38
CA PHE A 147 -9.45 7.38 16.66
C PHE A 147 -10.92 7.35 16.28
N ASP A 148 -11.77 7.94 17.11
CA ASP A 148 -13.20 8.04 16.88
C ASP A 148 -13.76 9.33 17.50
N MET A 149 -14.84 9.86 16.94
CA MET A 149 -15.57 10.97 17.53
C MET A 149 -16.09 10.61 18.92
N ASP A 150 -16.58 9.38 19.08
CA ASP A 150 -17.02 8.83 20.36
C ASP A 150 -16.03 7.78 20.87
N ALA A 151 -14.94 8.25 21.49
CA ALA A 151 -13.92 7.40 22.09
C ALA A 151 -14.44 6.62 23.31
N THR A 152 -15.52 7.07 23.93
CA THR A 152 -16.11 6.48 25.16
C THR A 152 -17.15 5.42 24.85
N ARG A 153 -17.59 5.30 23.60
CA ARG A 153 -18.59 4.32 23.17
C ARG A 153 -18.22 2.92 23.62
N LYS A 154 -19.14 2.29 24.37
CA LYS A 154 -19.00 0.86 24.72
C LYS A 154 -19.00 0.03 23.45
N ARG A 155 -17.92 -0.69 23.23
CA ARG A 155 -17.78 -1.64 22.13
C ARG A 155 -17.94 -3.05 22.68
N SER A 156 -18.65 -3.90 21.94
CA SER A 156 -19.03 -5.24 22.40
C SER A 156 -17.84 -6.19 22.65
N LYS A 157 -16.65 -5.85 22.16
CA LYS A 157 -15.44 -6.67 22.29
C LYS A 157 -14.23 -5.76 22.43
N ASP A 158 -13.18 -6.26 23.11
CA ASP A 158 -11.86 -5.65 23.12
C ASP A 158 -11.34 -5.53 21.67
N LEU A 159 -10.83 -4.36 21.34
CA LEU A 159 -10.28 -4.04 20.03
C LEU A 159 -8.76 -4.28 19.95
N GLY A 160 -8.13 -4.67 21.06
CA GLY A 160 -6.68 -4.87 21.15
C GLY A 160 -5.86 -3.57 21.07
N VAL A 161 -6.50 -2.42 20.85
CA VAL A 161 -5.85 -1.11 20.77
C VAL A 161 -6.67 -0.04 21.48
N LYS A 162 -5.99 0.99 21.97
CA LYS A 162 -6.65 2.14 22.60
C LYS A 162 -7.40 2.98 21.57
N VAL A 163 -8.67 3.28 21.86
CA VAL A 163 -9.45 4.25 21.08
C VAL A 163 -9.35 5.62 21.71
N LEU A 164 -8.96 6.61 20.94
CA LEU A 164 -8.72 8.00 21.36
C LEU A 164 -9.72 8.93 20.67
N GLY A 165 -9.98 10.08 21.29
CA GLY A 165 -10.76 11.14 20.66
C GLY A 165 -10.01 11.81 19.51
N MET A 166 -10.76 12.31 18.52
CA MET A 166 -10.21 12.94 17.32
C MET A 166 -9.28 14.13 17.61
N SER A 167 -9.50 14.89 18.68
CA SER A 167 -8.65 16.01 19.08
C SER A 167 -7.18 15.64 19.34
N LYS A 168 -6.89 14.35 19.63
CA LYS A 168 -5.54 13.84 19.91
C LYS A 168 -4.79 13.37 18.67
N ILE A 169 -5.44 13.33 17.51
CA ILE A 169 -4.87 12.69 16.33
C ILE A 169 -3.59 13.39 15.84
N GLY A 170 -3.61 14.73 15.77
CA GLY A 170 -2.48 15.51 15.27
C GLY A 170 -1.23 15.37 16.15
N GLU A 171 -1.38 15.45 17.47
CA GLU A 171 -0.29 15.26 18.42
C GLU A 171 0.25 13.82 18.34
N PHE A 172 -0.61 12.82 18.35
CA PHE A 172 -0.23 11.41 18.30
C PHE A 172 0.56 11.09 17.04
N VAL A 173 0.07 11.53 15.87
CA VAL A 173 0.73 11.31 14.57
C VAL A 173 2.12 11.93 14.55
N ARG A 174 2.26 13.19 15.00
CA ARG A 174 3.55 13.89 15.03
C ARG A 174 4.52 13.23 15.99
N THR A 175 4.11 12.97 17.23
CA THR A 175 4.96 12.42 18.29
C THR A 175 5.44 11.01 17.95
N ARG A 176 4.56 10.16 17.41
CA ARG A 176 4.85 8.77 17.03
C ARG A 176 5.38 8.64 15.61
N LYS A 177 5.51 9.75 14.86
CA LYS A 177 5.98 9.80 13.46
C LYS A 177 5.18 8.85 12.55
N ILE A 178 3.88 8.75 12.78
CA ILE A 178 3.00 7.86 11.99
C ILE A 178 2.94 8.36 10.54
N LYS A 179 3.09 7.45 9.58
CA LYS A 179 3.07 7.77 8.14
C LYS A 179 1.88 7.16 7.41
N MET A 180 1.17 6.23 8.03
CA MET A 180 0.06 5.52 7.41
C MET A 180 -1.19 5.55 8.26
N ALA A 181 -2.35 5.70 7.61
CA ALA A 181 -3.66 5.66 8.24
C ALA A 181 -4.63 4.79 7.45
N ILE A 182 -5.55 4.12 8.17
CA ILE A 182 -6.74 3.47 7.63
C ILE A 182 -7.92 4.37 7.96
N LEU A 183 -8.70 4.75 6.95
CA LEU A 183 -9.84 5.65 7.08
C LEU A 183 -11.14 4.88 6.86
N THR A 184 -11.97 4.80 7.91
CA THR A 184 -13.26 4.09 7.93
C THR A 184 -14.38 4.96 8.51
N VAL A 185 -14.32 6.26 8.21
CA VAL A 185 -15.32 7.25 8.62
C VAL A 185 -16.39 7.44 7.53
N PRO A 186 -17.56 8.01 7.85
CA PRO A 186 -18.55 8.39 6.83
C PRO A 186 -17.97 9.37 5.79
N SER A 187 -18.50 9.31 4.56
CA SER A 187 -18.06 10.18 3.45
C SER A 187 -18.16 11.66 3.77
N THR A 188 -19.15 12.06 4.58
CA THR A 188 -19.41 13.46 4.96
C THR A 188 -18.27 14.13 5.72
N VAL A 189 -17.45 13.35 6.44
CA VAL A 189 -16.32 13.87 7.25
C VAL A 189 -14.96 13.39 6.75
N ALA A 190 -14.94 12.53 5.74
CA ALA A 190 -13.71 11.86 5.30
C ALA A 190 -12.65 12.85 4.78
N GLN A 191 -13.05 13.91 4.07
CA GLN A 191 -12.11 14.91 3.55
C GLN A 191 -11.50 15.75 4.69
N GLU A 192 -12.30 16.18 5.65
CA GLU A 192 -11.83 16.96 6.80
C GLU A 192 -10.82 16.16 7.63
N VAL A 193 -11.16 14.90 7.94
CA VAL A 193 -10.26 13.98 8.65
C VAL A 193 -8.97 13.76 7.86
N THR A 194 -9.07 13.62 6.53
CA THR A 194 -7.89 13.47 5.66
C THR A 194 -6.99 14.69 5.72
N ASN A 195 -7.54 15.89 5.69
CA ASN A 195 -6.76 17.12 5.79
C ASN A 195 -5.98 17.17 7.12
N ALA A 196 -6.64 16.87 8.24
CA ALA A 196 -5.98 16.82 9.55
C ALA A 196 -4.87 15.75 9.62
N LEU A 197 -5.07 14.58 9.01
CA LEU A 197 -4.05 13.53 8.91
C LEU A 197 -2.83 13.98 8.11
N VAL A 198 -3.04 14.62 6.96
CA VAL A 198 -1.99 15.12 6.07
C VAL A 198 -1.20 16.23 6.75
N GLU A 199 -1.87 17.20 7.39
CA GLU A 199 -1.23 18.27 8.18
C GLU A 199 -0.39 17.71 9.34
N ALA A 200 -0.83 16.61 9.95
CA ALA A 200 -0.09 15.94 11.00
C ALA A 200 1.15 15.16 10.48
N GLY A 201 1.25 14.91 9.16
CA GLY A 201 2.38 14.26 8.52
C GLY A 201 2.16 12.83 8.05
N VAL A 202 0.90 12.39 7.91
CA VAL A 202 0.53 11.14 7.25
C VAL A 202 0.80 11.26 5.75
N LEU A 203 1.38 10.23 5.16
CA LEU A 203 1.79 10.19 3.75
C LEU A 203 1.05 9.10 2.94
N ALA A 204 0.39 8.16 3.61
CA ALA A 204 -0.35 7.10 2.94
C ALA A 204 -1.67 6.81 3.66
N ILE A 205 -2.75 6.71 2.90
CA ILE A 205 -4.11 6.49 3.43
C ILE A 205 -4.74 5.32 2.69
N LEU A 206 -5.17 4.30 3.44
CA LEU A 206 -6.08 3.27 2.95
C LEU A 206 -7.51 3.75 3.24
N ASN A 207 -8.21 4.20 2.21
CA ASN A 207 -9.52 4.83 2.33
C ASN A 207 -10.64 3.83 2.04
N PHE A 208 -11.52 3.64 3.01
CA PHE A 208 -12.77 2.87 2.87
C PHE A 208 -14.02 3.76 2.79
N ALA A 209 -13.88 5.08 2.94
CA ALA A 209 -15.00 5.98 2.72
C ALA A 209 -15.32 6.06 1.22
N PRO A 210 -16.60 5.99 0.80
CA PRO A 210 -16.99 5.97 -0.61
C PRO A 210 -16.92 7.38 -1.22
N ILE A 211 -15.73 7.98 -1.21
CA ILE A 211 -15.43 9.31 -1.74
C ILE A 211 -13.99 9.37 -2.25
N ILE A 212 -13.77 10.13 -3.32
CA ILE A 212 -12.43 10.45 -3.80
C ILE A 212 -11.85 11.58 -2.95
N LEU A 213 -10.80 11.29 -2.21
CA LEU A 213 -10.12 12.25 -1.36
C LEU A 213 -9.18 13.14 -2.18
N GLN A 214 -9.23 14.45 -1.92
CA GLN A 214 -8.31 15.43 -2.48
C GLN A 214 -7.11 15.56 -1.53
N VAL A 215 -5.92 15.23 -2.05
CA VAL A 215 -4.68 15.27 -1.26
C VAL A 215 -3.53 15.86 -2.09
N PRO A 216 -2.50 16.43 -1.46
CA PRO A 216 -1.29 16.85 -2.16
C PRO A 216 -0.59 15.70 -2.88
N ASP A 217 0.17 15.99 -3.95
CA ASP A 217 0.86 14.99 -4.80
C ASP A 217 1.80 14.04 -4.03
N HIS A 218 2.32 14.46 -2.89
CA HIS A 218 3.20 13.65 -2.06
C HIS A 218 2.48 12.65 -1.16
N VAL A 219 1.15 12.70 -1.07
CA VAL A 219 0.31 11.80 -0.29
C VAL A 219 -0.30 10.73 -1.20
N VAL A 220 -0.18 9.48 -0.77
CA VAL A 220 -0.72 8.35 -1.52
C VAL A 220 -2.04 7.91 -0.90
N VAL A 221 -3.10 7.91 -1.69
CA VAL A 221 -4.40 7.33 -1.30
C VAL A 221 -4.65 6.06 -2.10
N ASN A 222 -5.06 5.01 -1.41
CA ASN A 222 -5.60 3.80 -2.00
C ASN A 222 -7.06 3.64 -1.55
N ASN A 223 -7.99 3.75 -2.50
CA ASN A 223 -9.42 3.58 -2.23
C ASN A 223 -9.78 2.09 -2.28
N VAL A 224 -10.56 1.65 -1.31
CA VAL A 224 -11.14 0.32 -1.22
C VAL A 224 -12.66 0.49 -1.20
N ASP A 225 -13.28 0.33 -2.34
CA ASP A 225 -14.73 0.38 -2.49
C ASP A 225 -15.25 -1.01 -2.83
N LEU A 226 -15.90 -1.64 -1.85
CA LEU A 226 -16.42 -3.01 -2.00
C LEU A 226 -17.59 -3.08 -2.99
N ALA A 227 -18.33 -1.99 -3.17
CA ALA A 227 -19.42 -1.95 -4.14
C ALA A 227 -18.88 -1.96 -5.56
N ILE A 228 -17.83 -1.18 -5.84
CA ILE A 228 -17.14 -1.19 -7.15
C ILE A 228 -16.59 -2.58 -7.46
N GLU A 229 -16.03 -3.29 -6.47
CA GLU A 229 -15.55 -4.65 -6.70
C GLU A 229 -16.69 -5.63 -7.03
N LEU A 230 -17.87 -5.49 -6.42
CA LEU A 230 -19.05 -6.27 -6.75
C LEU A 230 -19.62 -5.88 -8.12
N GLU A 231 -19.66 -4.61 -8.48
CA GLU A 231 -20.06 -4.14 -9.81
C GLU A 231 -19.16 -4.72 -10.90
N ASN A 232 -17.83 -4.72 -10.67
CA ASN A 232 -16.89 -5.36 -11.58
C ASN A 232 -17.19 -6.85 -11.79
N LEU A 233 -17.51 -7.58 -10.72
CA LEU A 233 -17.89 -8.99 -10.82
C LEU A 233 -19.22 -9.18 -11.56
N SER A 234 -20.20 -8.30 -11.33
CA SER A 234 -21.51 -8.33 -11.97
C SER A 234 -21.40 -8.24 -13.50
N TYR A 235 -20.42 -7.50 -14.03
CA TYR A 235 -20.16 -7.40 -15.47
C TYR A 235 -19.85 -8.77 -16.11
N PHE A 236 -19.16 -9.66 -15.39
CA PHE A 236 -18.72 -10.96 -15.93
C PHE A 236 -19.74 -12.10 -15.78
N ILE A 237 -20.88 -11.84 -15.15
CA ILE A 237 -21.96 -12.84 -14.97
C ILE A 237 -23.23 -12.53 -15.78
N GLN A 238 -23.18 -11.53 -16.67
CA GLN A 238 -24.27 -11.18 -17.58
C GLN A 238 -24.37 -12.10 -18.78
#